data_662384cfd2db523c96b18bef1de020b2
#
_entry.id   662384cfd2db523c96b18bef1de020b2
#
_cell.length_a   1.000
_cell.length_b   1.000
_cell.length_c   1.000
_cell.angle_alpha   90.00
_cell.angle_beta   90.00
_cell.angle_gamma   90.00
#
_symmetry.space_group_name_H-M   'P 1'
#
loop_
_entity.id
_entity.type
_entity.pdbx_description
1 polymer ?
#
loop_
_entity_poly.entity_id
_entity_poly.type
_entity_poly.pdbx_seq_one_letter_code
_entity_poly.pdbx_strand_id
1 'polypeptide(L)'
;MWVDNSEQILIDNFGTPIAQGAEAKVYYRDGDTSVVKERTSIYSTTQKALDAIALHNYLFPETAMNVISFTRDSDNLFRMILTQPCVRCLRLATKSEIDELVFAKGFRDNWSGNGVNYISDHIILEDMHPANVFIDELSGKAICIDCIVKFNNTNS
;
A
#
# COMPACT_ATOMS: atom_id res chain seq x y z
N MET A 1 -4.46 -28.63 0.72
CA MET A 1 -3.00 -28.87 0.64
C MET A 1 -2.34 -27.54 0.26
N TRP A 2 -1.53 -27.02 1.12
CA TRP A 2 -0.78 -25.80 0.85
C TRP A 2 0.47 -26.19 0.08
N VAL A 3 0.64 -25.63 -1.11
CA VAL A 3 1.76 -26.00 -1.96
C VAL A 3 2.98 -25.17 -1.54
N ASP A 4 4.07 -25.85 -1.27
CA ASP A 4 5.36 -25.28 -0.86
C ASP A 4 6.06 -24.46 -1.99
N ASN A 5 5.35 -24.17 -3.07
CA ASN A 5 5.81 -23.50 -4.27
C ASN A 5 5.08 -22.19 -4.57
N SER A 6 4.57 -21.50 -3.56
CA SER A 6 3.81 -20.25 -3.77
C SER A 6 4.62 -19.21 -4.55
N GLU A 7 5.91 -19.09 -4.26
CA GLU A 7 6.80 -18.17 -4.97
C GLU A 7 6.96 -18.54 -6.45
N GLN A 8 7.15 -19.81 -6.77
CA GLN A 8 7.26 -20.28 -8.15
C GLN A 8 5.94 -20.08 -8.91
N ILE A 9 4.81 -20.34 -8.27
CA ILE A 9 3.48 -20.07 -8.85
C ILE A 9 3.31 -18.59 -9.16
N LEU A 10 3.75 -17.70 -8.29
CA LEU A 10 3.71 -16.26 -8.52
C LEU A 10 4.62 -15.86 -9.68
N ILE A 11 5.84 -16.37 -9.74
CA ILE A 11 6.77 -16.13 -10.84
C ILE A 11 6.20 -16.64 -12.17
N ASP A 12 5.64 -17.84 -12.20
CA ASP A 12 5.06 -18.44 -13.41
C ASP A 12 3.85 -17.65 -13.93
N ASN A 13 3.04 -17.08 -13.05
CA ASN A 13 1.85 -16.32 -13.42
C ASN A 13 2.09 -14.82 -13.60
N PHE A 14 3.00 -14.22 -12.85
CA PHE A 14 3.16 -12.76 -12.79
C PHE A 14 4.58 -12.27 -13.12
N GLY A 15 5.49 -13.16 -13.44
CA GLY A 15 6.87 -12.85 -13.77
C GLY A 15 7.79 -12.73 -12.54
N THR A 16 9.03 -12.35 -12.80
CA THR A 16 10.03 -12.17 -11.74
C THR A 16 9.73 -10.94 -10.89
N PRO A 17 9.97 -10.97 -9.56
CA PRO A 17 9.80 -9.78 -8.74
C PRO A 17 10.69 -8.64 -9.22
N ILE A 18 10.12 -7.44 -9.38
CA ILE A 18 10.85 -6.23 -9.78
C ILE A 18 11.31 -5.41 -8.57
N ALA A 19 10.70 -5.62 -7.40
CA ALA A 19 11.06 -4.98 -6.15
C ALA A 19 10.74 -5.90 -4.97
N GLN A 20 11.55 -5.79 -3.94
CA GLN A 20 11.34 -6.50 -2.68
C GLN A 20 11.70 -5.59 -1.52
N GLY A 21 10.73 -5.35 -0.63
CA GLY A 21 10.91 -4.68 0.65
C GLY A 21 10.76 -5.66 1.81
N ALA A 22 10.80 -5.14 3.04
CA ALA A 22 10.62 -5.94 4.25
C ALA A 22 9.23 -6.61 4.33
N GLU A 23 8.21 -5.99 3.74
CA GLU A 23 6.81 -6.38 3.88
C GLU A 23 6.16 -6.87 2.59
N ALA A 24 6.77 -6.63 1.44
CA ALA A 24 6.16 -6.96 0.15
C ALA A 24 7.18 -7.30 -0.94
N LYS A 25 6.78 -8.22 -1.82
CA LYS A 25 7.39 -8.43 -3.13
C LYS A 25 6.43 -7.91 -4.20
N VAL A 26 6.97 -7.24 -5.21
CA VAL A 26 6.20 -6.66 -6.31
C VAL A 26 6.56 -7.38 -7.60
N TYR A 27 5.55 -7.90 -8.28
CA TYR A 27 5.66 -8.61 -9.56
C TYR A 27 5.04 -7.76 -10.66
N TYR A 28 5.71 -7.69 -11.80
CA TYR A 28 5.26 -6.95 -12.96
C TYR A 28 5.77 -7.60 -14.24
N ARG A 29 4.93 -7.61 -15.27
CA ARG A 29 5.32 -7.96 -16.65
C ARG A 29 5.11 -6.76 -17.56
N ASP A 30 5.99 -6.61 -18.53
CA ASP A 30 5.88 -5.54 -19.52
C ASP A 30 4.50 -5.57 -20.22
N GLY A 31 3.85 -4.42 -20.26
CA GLY A 31 2.52 -4.27 -20.83
C GLY A 31 1.37 -4.47 -19.85
N ASP A 32 1.62 -4.92 -18.61
CA ASP A 32 0.58 -5.01 -17.59
C ASP A 32 0.15 -3.61 -17.12
N THR A 33 -1.14 -3.44 -16.85
CA THR A 33 -1.70 -2.19 -16.30
C THR A 33 -1.71 -2.16 -14.78
N SER A 34 -1.42 -3.29 -14.16
CA SER A 34 -1.34 -3.44 -12.70
C SER A 34 -0.11 -4.22 -12.30
N VAL A 35 0.38 -3.94 -11.11
CA VAL A 35 1.37 -4.77 -10.42
C VAL A 35 0.67 -5.78 -9.52
N VAL A 36 1.33 -6.90 -9.24
CA VAL A 36 0.90 -7.87 -8.24
C VAL A 36 1.83 -7.76 -7.04
N LYS A 37 1.26 -7.68 -5.86
CA LYS A 37 1.99 -7.62 -4.60
C LYS A 37 1.72 -8.86 -3.77
N GLU A 38 2.78 -9.53 -3.35
CA GLU A 38 2.75 -10.51 -2.26
C GLU A 38 3.15 -9.80 -0.98
N ARG A 39 2.27 -9.77 -0.01
CA ARG A 39 2.41 -8.90 1.14
C ARG A 39 2.21 -9.63 2.45
N THR A 40 3.14 -9.45 3.40
CA THR A 40 2.89 -9.76 4.82
C THR A 40 2.04 -8.66 5.45
N SER A 41 1.19 -9.06 6.37
CA SER A 41 0.42 -8.09 7.13
C SER A 41 1.19 -7.63 8.37
N ILE A 42 1.33 -6.33 8.52
CA ILE A 42 1.79 -5.70 9.77
C ILE A 42 0.65 -5.54 10.79
N TYR A 43 -0.58 -5.77 10.36
CA TYR A 43 -1.77 -5.65 11.20
C TYR A 43 -1.96 -6.91 12.04
N SER A 44 -2.44 -6.75 13.26
CA SER A 44 -2.56 -7.85 14.23
C SER A 44 -3.63 -8.89 13.86
N THR A 45 -4.55 -8.55 12.96
CA THR A 45 -5.60 -9.46 12.49
C THR A 45 -5.85 -9.30 11.01
N THR A 46 -6.37 -10.36 10.36
CA THR A 46 -6.82 -10.31 8.96
C THR A 46 -7.89 -9.23 8.75
N GLN A 47 -8.82 -9.08 9.68
CA GLN A 47 -9.84 -8.05 9.58
C GLN A 47 -9.24 -6.64 9.53
N LYS A 48 -8.29 -6.34 10.41
CA LYS A 48 -7.59 -5.04 10.39
C LYS A 48 -6.81 -4.81 9.10
N ALA A 49 -6.23 -5.86 8.53
CA ALA A 49 -5.54 -5.78 7.24
C ALA A 49 -6.52 -5.46 6.10
N LEU A 50 -7.69 -6.09 6.08
CA LEU A 50 -8.74 -5.83 5.09
C LEU A 50 -9.36 -4.43 5.28
N ASP A 51 -9.59 -4.01 6.51
CA ASP A 51 -10.03 -2.65 6.82
C ASP A 51 -9.03 -1.59 6.32
N ALA A 52 -7.73 -1.85 6.50
CA ALA A 52 -6.69 -0.96 5.99
C ALA A 52 -6.71 -0.84 4.47
N ILE A 53 -6.93 -1.94 3.74
CA ILE A 53 -7.08 -1.94 2.28
C ILE A 53 -8.33 -1.15 1.88
N ALA A 54 -9.46 -1.37 2.54
CA ALA A 54 -10.69 -0.64 2.27
C ALA A 54 -10.53 0.88 2.52
N LEU A 55 -9.87 1.26 3.60
CA LEU A 55 -9.56 2.65 3.92
C LEU A 55 -8.60 3.27 2.91
N HIS A 56 -7.54 2.55 2.51
CA HIS A 56 -6.65 3.00 1.44
C HIS A 56 -7.43 3.27 0.15
N ASN A 57 -8.25 2.34 -0.27
CA ASN A 57 -9.04 2.45 -1.50
C ASN A 57 -10.04 3.62 -1.46
N TYR A 58 -10.60 3.90 -0.30
CA TYR A 58 -11.46 5.06 -0.09
C TYR A 58 -10.68 6.38 -0.20
N LEU A 59 -9.50 6.46 0.39
CA LEU A 59 -8.67 7.66 0.41
C LEU A 59 -7.91 7.90 -0.90
N PHE A 60 -7.43 6.82 -1.52
CA PHE A 60 -6.54 6.84 -2.69
C PHE A 60 -7.06 5.90 -3.79
N PRO A 61 -8.21 6.20 -4.39
CA PRO A 61 -8.84 5.32 -5.38
C PRO A 61 -7.99 5.11 -6.64
N GLU A 62 -7.08 6.03 -6.95
CA GLU A 62 -6.17 5.92 -8.10
C GLU A 62 -5.19 4.74 -7.97
N THR A 63 -4.92 4.34 -6.75
CA THR A 63 -4.03 3.21 -6.42
C THR A 63 -4.76 2.12 -5.63
N ALA A 64 -6.05 1.96 -5.88
CA ALA A 64 -6.88 0.98 -5.19
C ALA A 64 -6.28 -0.43 -5.29
N MET A 65 -6.22 -1.11 -4.15
CA MET A 65 -5.73 -2.46 -4.03
C MET A 65 -6.90 -3.45 -4.11
N ASN A 66 -6.71 -4.54 -4.85
CA ASN A 66 -7.68 -5.61 -4.97
C ASN A 66 -7.08 -6.93 -4.51
N VAL A 67 -7.59 -7.49 -3.43
CA VAL A 67 -7.13 -8.78 -2.91
C VAL A 67 -7.65 -9.89 -3.82
N ILE A 68 -6.75 -10.66 -4.41
CA ILE A 68 -7.09 -11.75 -5.33
C ILE A 68 -6.90 -13.13 -4.71
N SER A 69 -6.04 -13.27 -3.71
CA SER A 69 -5.79 -14.53 -3.05
C SER A 69 -5.08 -14.37 -1.71
N PHE A 70 -5.06 -15.46 -0.97
CA PHE A 70 -4.28 -15.63 0.25
C PHE A 70 -3.38 -16.84 0.10
N THR A 71 -2.19 -16.78 0.68
CA THR A 71 -1.22 -17.87 0.66
C THR A 71 -0.44 -17.93 1.95
N ARG A 72 0.40 -18.95 2.07
CA ARG A 72 1.44 -19.04 3.11
C ARG A 72 2.77 -19.23 2.44
N ASP A 73 3.80 -18.59 2.99
CA ASP A 73 5.15 -18.75 2.50
C ASP A 73 5.81 -20.05 3.04
N SER A 74 7.08 -20.26 2.68
CA SER A 74 7.85 -21.42 3.14
C SER A 74 7.99 -21.51 4.67
N ASP A 75 7.91 -20.38 5.37
CA ASP A 75 7.94 -20.30 6.83
C ASP A 75 6.54 -20.42 7.45
N ASN A 76 5.54 -20.80 6.65
CA ASN A 76 4.12 -20.91 7.03
C ASN A 76 3.48 -19.59 7.49
N LEU A 77 4.06 -18.46 7.11
CA LEU A 77 3.52 -17.15 7.39
C LEU A 77 2.42 -16.77 6.38
N PHE A 78 1.35 -16.20 6.90
CA PHE A 78 0.22 -15.74 6.10
C PHE A 78 0.61 -14.55 5.22
N ARG A 79 0.23 -14.63 3.94
CA ARG A 79 0.46 -13.57 2.96
C ARG A 79 -0.80 -13.29 2.15
N MET A 80 -0.97 -12.03 1.78
CA MET A 80 -2.00 -11.59 0.83
C MET A 80 -1.38 -11.37 -0.54
N ILE A 81 -2.09 -11.81 -1.56
CA ILE A 81 -1.80 -11.51 -2.95
C ILE A 81 -2.82 -10.49 -3.42
N LEU A 82 -2.34 -9.34 -3.86
CA LEU A 82 -3.20 -8.26 -4.32
C LEU A 82 -2.68 -7.62 -5.59
N THR A 83 -3.58 -6.99 -6.34
CA THR A 83 -3.23 -6.16 -7.48
C THR A 83 -3.38 -4.69 -7.12
N GLN A 84 -2.60 -3.85 -7.78
CA GLN A 84 -2.66 -2.40 -7.66
C GLN A 84 -2.36 -1.79 -9.03
N PRO A 85 -3.07 -0.75 -9.49
CA PRO A 85 -2.75 -0.07 -10.75
C PRO A 85 -1.30 0.39 -10.80
N CYS A 86 -0.66 0.26 -11.97
CA CYS A 86 0.66 0.80 -12.21
C CYS A 86 0.63 2.32 -12.14
N VAL A 87 1.58 2.90 -11.42
CA VAL A 87 1.81 4.35 -11.37
C VAL A 87 3.11 4.66 -12.11
N ARG A 88 3.05 5.61 -13.01
CA ARG A 88 4.26 6.13 -13.66
C ARG A 88 4.86 7.22 -12.77
N CYS A 89 5.87 6.85 -12.02
CA CYS A 89 6.55 7.75 -11.11
C CYS A 89 7.44 8.73 -11.90
N LEU A 90 7.08 10.01 -11.91
CA LEU A 90 7.95 11.07 -12.40
C LEU A 90 9.10 11.32 -11.42
N ARG A 91 8.75 11.47 -10.15
CA ARG A 91 9.65 11.66 -9.01
C ARG A 91 8.92 11.36 -7.70
N LEU A 92 9.65 11.27 -6.62
CA LEU A 92 9.05 11.22 -5.28
C LEU A 92 8.43 12.57 -4.93
N ALA A 93 7.34 12.55 -4.15
CA ALA A 93 6.71 13.76 -3.66
C ALA A 93 7.57 14.42 -2.58
N THR A 94 7.50 15.75 -2.50
CA THR A 94 8.06 16.52 -1.38
C THR A 94 7.13 16.45 -0.17
N LYS A 95 7.64 16.79 1.02
CA LYS A 95 6.81 16.88 2.23
C LYS A 95 5.62 17.84 2.03
N SER A 96 5.83 18.98 1.37
CA SER A 96 4.77 19.95 1.09
C SER A 96 3.67 19.37 0.18
N GLU A 97 4.05 18.60 -0.83
CA GLU A 97 3.09 17.94 -1.74
C GLU A 97 2.30 16.83 -1.01
N ILE A 98 2.95 16.11 -0.08
CA ILE A 98 2.26 15.14 0.78
C ILE A 98 1.28 15.84 1.71
N ASP A 99 1.70 16.95 2.34
CA ASP A 99 0.82 17.75 3.19
C ASP A 99 -0.41 18.23 2.42
N GLU A 100 -0.24 18.78 1.23
CA GLU A 100 -1.36 19.20 0.37
C GLU A 100 -2.32 18.05 0.06
N LEU A 101 -1.78 16.87 -0.30
CA LEU A 101 -2.58 15.70 -0.60
C LEU A 101 -3.48 15.30 0.58
N VAL A 102 -2.93 15.22 1.79
CA VAL A 102 -3.67 14.74 2.96
C VAL A 102 -4.51 15.82 3.63
N PHE A 103 -4.06 17.09 3.64
CA PHE A 103 -4.83 18.21 4.18
C PHE A 103 -6.11 18.46 3.38
N ALA A 104 -6.06 18.29 2.05
CA ALA A 104 -7.25 18.35 1.19
C ALA A 104 -8.28 17.26 1.52
N LYS A 105 -7.89 16.19 2.19
CA LYS A 105 -8.76 15.08 2.63
C LYS A 105 -9.18 15.21 4.10
N GLY A 106 -8.88 16.33 4.76
CA GLY A 106 -9.29 16.61 6.15
C GLY A 106 -8.33 16.06 7.22
N PHE A 107 -7.13 15.69 6.84
CA PHE A 107 -6.10 15.29 7.80
C PHE A 107 -5.31 16.51 8.30
N ARG A 108 -4.66 16.35 9.43
CA ARG A 108 -3.70 17.28 10.03
C ARG A 108 -2.47 16.51 10.50
N ASP A 109 -1.39 17.21 10.76
CA ASP A 109 -0.18 16.59 11.29
C ASP A 109 -0.48 15.84 12.60
N ASN A 110 0.13 14.68 12.74
CA ASN A 110 0.13 13.90 13.97
C ASN A 110 1.53 13.94 14.60
N TRP A 111 1.72 14.84 15.55
CA TRP A 111 3.02 15.12 16.17
C TRP A 111 3.59 13.97 17.01
N SER A 112 2.84 12.92 17.24
CA SER A 112 3.37 11.71 17.90
C SER A 112 4.34 10.92 17.04
N GLY A 113 4.49 11.31 15.77
CA GLY A 113 5.36 10.66 14.81
C GLY A 113 6.56 11.52 14.42
N ASN A 114 7.27 11.05 13.42
CA ASN A 114 8.50 11.62 12.88
C ASN A 114 8.26 12.55 11.67
N GLY A 115 7.11 13.20 11.60
CA GLY A 115 6.73 14.12 10.52
C GLY A 115 6.16 13.45 9.27
N VAL A 116 5.86 12.15 9.33
CA VAL A 116 5.23 11.37 8.24
C VAL A 116 3.88 10.77 8.64
N ASN A 117 3.34 11.20 9.77
CA ASN A 117 2.08 10.73 10.31
C ASN A 117 1.04 11.84 10.31
N TYR A 118 -0.20 11.47 10.02
CA TYR A 118 -1.34 12.38 9.96
C TYR A 118 -2.55 11.77 10.65
N ILE A 119 -3.46 12.60 11.07
CA ILE A 119 -4.67 12.19 11.78
C ILE A 119 -5.88 13.00 11.32
N SER A 120 -7.02 12.33 11.21
CA SER A 120 -8.34 12.95 11.12
C SER A 120 -9.19 12.49 12.30
N ASP A 121 -10.44 12.93 12.34
CA ASP A 121 -11.36 12.51 13.41
C ASP A 121 -11.63 11.00 13.39
N HIS A 122 -11.48 10.35 12.25
CA HIS A 122 -11.86 8.95 12.08
C HIS A 122 -10.71 8.04 11.65
N ILE A 123 -9.62 8.59 11.12
CA ILE A 123 -8.55 7.81 10.48
C ILE A 123 -7.18 8.33 10.91
N ILE A 124 -6.26 7.39 11.13
CA ILE A 124 -4.84 7.67 11.32
C ILE A 124 -4.09 7.17 10.09
N LEU A 125 -3.26 8.02 9.50
CA LEU A 125 -2.29 7.69 8.45
C LEU A 125 -0.89 7.71 9.03
N GLU A 126 -0.13 6.66 8.79
CA GLU A 126 1.27 6.58 9.19
C GLU A 126 2.11 6.17 7.97
N ASP A 127 3.41 6.41 8.08
CA ASP A 127 4.38 6.05 7.03
C ASP A 127 4.17 6.78 5.70
N MET A 128 3.67 8.01 5.75
CA MET A 128 3.43 8.87 4.58
C MET A 128 4.71 9.60 4.15
N HIS A 129 5.81 8.86 3.98
CA HIS A 129 7.08 9.44 3.54
C HIS A 129 7.21 9.43 2.00
N PRO A 130 8.17 10.18 1.43
CA PRO A 130 8.30 10.32 -0.03
C PRO A 130 8.43 9.00 -0.81
N ALA A 131 8.99 7.94 -0.22
CA ALA A 131 9.08 6.64 -0.88
C ALA A 131 7.71 5.97 -1.13
N ASN A 132 6.67 6.41 -0.43
CA ASN A 132 5.29 5.90 -0.55
C ASN A 132 4.36 6.85 -1.32
N VAL A 133 4.82 8.02 -1.69
CA VAL A 133 4.03 9.04 -2.40
C VAL A 133 4.79 9.55 -3.62
N PHE A 134 4.24 9.31 -4.79
CA PHE A 134 4.85 9.69 -6.06
C PHE A 134 4.11 10.86 -6.71
N ILE A 135 4.84 11.64 -7.51
CA ILE A 135 4.21 12.50 -8.50
C ILE A 135 3.98 11.66 -9.76
N ASP A 136 2.72 11.51 -10.14
CA ASP A 136 2.34 10.77 -11.34
C ASP A 136 2.74 11.54 -12.61
N GLU A 137 3.41 10.85 -13.53
CA GLU A 137 3.90 11.45 -14.78
C GLU A 137 2.76 11.99 -15.66
N LEU A 138 1.61 11.32 -15.65
CA LEU A 138 0.49 11.69 -16.53
C LEU A 138 -0.35 12.83 -15.96
N SER A 139 -0.64 12.82 -14.67
CA SER A 139 -1.50 13.82 -14.03
C SER A 139 -0.75 14.99 -13.39
N GLY A 140 0.54 14.81 -13.09
CA GLY A 140 1.34 15.76 -12.31
C GLY A 140 0.93 15.86 -10.82
N LYS A 141 0.08 14.93 -10.35
CA LYS A 141 -0.44 14.95 -8.98
C LYS A 141 0.31 13.97 -8.08
N ALA A 142 0.33 14.28 -6.79
CA ALA A 142 0.82 13.35 -5.77
C ALA A 142 -0.16 12.18 -5.63
N ILE A 143 0.38 10.97 -5.68
CA ILE A 143 -0.38 9.71 -5.56
C ILE A 143 0.28 8.86 -4.49
N CYS A 144 -0.50 8.43 -3.49
CA CYS A 144 -0.06 7.49 -2.47
C CYS A 144 -0.18 6.06 -2.98
N ILE A 145 0.92 5.32 -2.95
CA ILE A 145 0.95 3.91 -3.34
C ILE A 145 0.90 2.97 -2.15
N ASP A 146 1.38 3.41 -1.00
CA ASP A 146 1.35 2.62 0.22
C ASP A 146 1.35 3.53 1.45
N CYS A 147 0.75 3.06 2.52
CA CYS A 147 0.75 3.71 3.83
C CYS A 147 0.20 2.76 4.88
N ILE A 148 0.36 3.10 6.14
CA ILE A 148 -0.31 2.43 7.24
C ILE A 148 -1.59 3.21 7.56
N VAL A 149 -2.72 2.53 7.51
CA VAL A 149 -4.05 3.15 7.71
C VAL A 149 -4.78 2.42 8.82
N LYS A 150 -5.32 3.18 9.76
CA LYS A 150 -6.05 2.66 10.92
C LYS A 150 -7.26 3.53 11.23
N PHE A 151 -8.30 2.94 11.81
CA PHE A 151 -9.35 3.72 12.44
C PHE A 151 -8.82 4.48 13.67
N ASN A 152 -9.27 5.72 13.81
CA ASN A 152 -9.00 6.52 15.00
C ASN A 152 -10.10 6.28 16.03
N ASN A 153 -9.84 5.39 16.99
CA ASN A 153 -10.80 4.98 17.99
C ASN A 153 -10.80 5.88 19.24
N THR A 154 -10.08 7.01 19.22
CA THR A 154 -9.96 7.89 20.39
C THR A 154 -11.17 8.78 20.62
N ASN A 155 -12.13 8.82 19.69
CA ASN A 155 -13.36 9.64 19.74
C ASN A 155 -14.64 8.81 20.01
N SER A 156 -14.49 7.65 20.60
CA SER A 156 -15.66 6.84 21.04
C SER A 156 -16.03 7.14 22.49
#